data_207fa69036353f30ebd8897b2da6d8e6
#
_entry.id   207fa69036353f30ebd8897b2da6d8e6
#
_cell.length_a   1.000
_cell.length_b   1.000
_cell.length_c   1.000
_cell.angle_alpha   90.00
_cell.angle_beta   90.00
_cell.angle_gamma   90.00
#
_symmetry.space_group_name_H-M   'P 1'
#
loop_
_entity.id
_entity.type
_entity.pdbx_description
1 polymer ?
#
loop_
_entity_poly.entity_id
_entity_poly.type
_entity_poly.pdbx_seq_one_letter_code
_entity_poly.pdbx_strand_id
1 'polypeptide(L)'
;MRKNTSPPPSKEEISNYDNVPVALAAKYIGWSSPTLYRALQEGRAPFGFAVASSGSWAYNISPGLLIRYKGGDLPTYRLKEVEEIAVDVIRRLLEERLSAARERLTA
;
A
#
# COMPACT_ATOMS: atom_id res chain seq x y z
N MET A 1 -0.68 22.59 -27.05
CA MET A 1 -1.42 22.74 -25.84
C MET A 1 -0.50 22.96 -24.65
N ARG A 2 -0.99 23.71 -23.75
CA ARG A 2 -0.19 24.01 -22.59
C ARG A 2 -0.56 23.06 -21.47
N LYS A 3 0.36 22.29 -21.01
CA LYS A 3 0.13 21.49 -19.86
C LYS A 3 0.30 22.26 -18.59
N ASN A 4 -0.26 21.77 -17.55
CA ASN A 4 0.03 22.29 -16.25
C ASN A 4 1.50 22.05 -15.97
N THR A 5 2.25 23.11 -15.84
CA THR A 5 3.69 23.01 -15.68
C THR A 5 4.14 23.22 -14.26
N SER A 6 3.23 23.19 -13.29
CA SER A 6 3.62 23.27 -11.91
C SER A 6 4.58 22.15 -11.59
N PRO A 7 5.71 22.41 -10.96
CA PRO A 7 6.60 21.35 -10.58
C PRO A 7 5.93 20.43 -9.55
N PRO A 8 6.31 19.17 -9.47
CA PRO A 8 5.79 18.30 -8.43
C PRO A 8 6.20 18.84 -7.06
N PRO A 9 5.43 18.52 -6.01
CA PRO A 9 5.78 18.96 -4.68
C PRO A 9 7.15 18.42 -4.27
N SER A 10 7.83 19.16 -3.40
CA SER A 10 9.12 18.74 -2.91
C SER A 10 8.96 17.71 -1.78
N LYS A 11 10.05 17.03 -1.49
CA LYS A 11 10.12 16.12 -0.37
C LYS A 11 9.73 16.81 0.93
N GLU A 12 10.18 18.06 1.12
CA GLU A 12 9.87 18.85 2.29
C GLU A 12 8.39 19.16 2.38
N GLU A 13 7.76 19.48 1.26
CA GLU A 13 6.32 19.73 1.25
C GLU A 13 5.55 18.48 1.66
N ILE A 14 5.93 17.34 1.13
CA ILE A 14 5.29 16.06 1.48
C ILE A 14 5.45 15.77 2.98
N SER A 15 6.64 16.05 3.53
CA SER A 15 6.93 15.80 4.95
C SER A 15 6.09 16.64 5.90
N ASN A 16 5.51 17.74 5.43
CA ASN A 16 4.69 18.60 6.28
C ASN A 16 3.30 18.03 6.56
N TYR A 17 2.92 16.95 5.94
CA TYR A 17 1.60 16.36 6.13
C TYR A 17 1.68 15.14 7.04
N ASP A 18 0.65 14.94 7.86
CA ASP A 18 0.48 13.68 8.56
C ASP A 18 -0.18 12.66 7.63
N ASN A 19 -1.07 13.16 6.78
CA ASN A 19 -1.79 12.37 5.78
C ASN A 19 -1.74 13.17 4.48
N VAL A 20 -0.96 12.71 3.53
CA VAL A 20 -0.75 13.44 2.28
C VAL A 20 -2.03 13.41 1.44
N PRO A 21 -2.53 14.57 0.96
CA PRO A 21 -3.67 14.57 0.06
C PRO A 21 -3.37 13.74 -1.20
N VAL A 22 -4.37 12.98 -1.65
CA VAL A 22 -4.17 12.06 -2.79
C VAL A 22 -3.67 12.80 -4.04
N ALA A 23 -4.27 13.95 -4.35
CA ALA A 23 -3.85 14.70 -5.52
C ALA A 23 -2.38 15.15 -5.44
N LEU A 24 -1.94 15.54 -4.26
CA LEU A 24 -0.56 15.98 -4.06
C LEU A 24 0.40 14.79 -4.14
N ALA A 25 0.02 13.68 -3.53
CA ALA A 25 0.82 12.46 -3.61
C ALA A 25 0.97 11.97 -5.03
N ALA A 26 -0.11 12.02 -5.81
CA ALA A 26 -0.07 11.62 -7.22
C ALA A 26 0.92 12.48 -7.99
N LYS A 27 0.88 13.78 -7.79
CA LYS A 27 1.85 14.68 -8.43
C LYS A 27 3.28 14.33 -8.04
N TYR A 28 3.49 14.03 -6.77
CA TYR A 28 4.83 13.73 -6.26
C TYR A 28 5.43 12.50 -6.93
N ILE A 29 4.63 11.45 -7.15
CA ILE A 29 5.14 10.22 -7.75
C ILE A 29 4.90 10.12 -9.26
N GLY A 30 4.27 11.13 -9.85
CA GLY A 30 4.04 11.16 -11.30
C GLY A 30 2.87 10.31 -11.78
N TRP A 31 1.91 10.05 -10.92
CA TRP A 31 0.71 9.29 -11.28
C TRP A 31 -0.48 10.22 -11.49
N SER A 32 -1.49 9.75 -12.20
CA SER A 32 -2.76 10.47 -12.24
C SER A 32 -3.52 10.22 -10.94
N SER A 33 -4.32 11.20 -10.53
CA SER A 33 -5.12 11.04 -9.32
C SER A 33 -6.07 9.84 -9.37
N PRO A 34 -6.82 9.63 -10.48
CA PRO A 34 -7.68 8.44 -10.55
C PRO A 34 -6.91 7.13 -10.39
N THR A 35 -5.72 7.04 -10.94
CA THR A 35 -4.90 5.84 -10.80
C THR A 35 -4.52 5.61 -9.34
N LEU A 36 -4.14 6.68 -8.65
CA LEU A 36 -3.76 6.55 -7.23
C LEU A 36 -4.95 6.20 -6.36
N TYR A 37 -6.12 6.82 -6.60
CA TYR A 37 -7.34 6.46 -5.87
C TYR A 37 -7.62 4.97 -6.00
N ARG A 38 -7.54 4.46 -7.22
CA ARG A 38 -7.79 3.05 -7.47
C ARG A 38 -6.77 2.15 -6.77
N ALA A 39 -5.50 2.51 -6.85
CA ALA A 39 -4.45 1.73 -6.22
C ALA A 39 -4.64 1.63 -4.71
N LEU A 40 -5.03 2.74 -4.08
CA LEU A 40 -5.31 2.75 -2.65
C LEU A 40 -6.53 1.89 -2.31
N GLN A 41 -7.59 1.97 -3.11
CA GLN A 41 -8.79 1.18 -2.88
C GLN A 41 -8.53 -0.31 -3.06
N GLU A 42 -7.63 -0.68 -3.95
CA GLU A 42 -7.30 -2.07 -4.24
C GLU A 42 -6.16 -2.61 -3.36
N GLY A 43 -5.62 -1.79 -2.47
CA GLY A 43 -4.54 -2.21 -1.60
C GLY A 43 -3.21 -2.41 -2.31
N ARG A 44 -3.00 -1.69 -3.40
CA ARG A 44 -1.77 -1.83 -4.22
C ARG A 44 -0.78 -0.70 -4.04
N ALA A 45 -1.08 0.25 -3.18
CA ALA A 45 -0.18 1.36 -2.89
C ALA A 45 0.58 1.07 -1.59
N PRO A 46 1.88 0.80 -1.64
CA PRO A 46 2.64 0.41 -0.44
C PRO A 46 2.84 1.56 0.55
N PHE A 47 2.44 2.76 0.19
CA PHE A 47 2.62 3.94 1.03
C PHE A 47 1.33 4.44 1.67
N GLY A 48 0.22 3.74 1.46
CA GLY A 48 -1.05 4.19 2.02
C GLY A 48 -2.15 3.15 1.86
N PHE A 49 -3.35 3.54 2.28
CA PHE A 49 -4.50 2.65 2.19
C PHE A 49 -5.78 3.47 2.06
N ALA A 50 -6.86 2.79 1.72
CA ALA A 50 -8.18 3.38 1.68
C ALA A 50 -9.15 2.50 2.47
N VAL A 51 -10.11 3.13 3.10
CA VAL A 51 -11.13 2.45 3.90
C VAL A 51 -12.51 2.88 3.42
N ALA A 52 -13.34 1.93 3.07
CA ALA A 52 -14.72 2.21 2.69
C ALA A 52 -15.55 2.42 3.95
N SER A 53 -16.37 3.46 3.95
CA SER A 53 -17.22 3.79 5.09
C SER A 53 -18.48 4.49 4.61
N SER A 54 -19.63 3.89 4.87
CA SER A 54 -20.95 4.49 4.60
C SER A 54 -21.07 5.14 3.22
N GLY A 55 -20.65 4.43 2.19
CA GLY A 55 -20.79 4.90 0.82
C GLY A 55 -19.71 5.85 0.36
N SER A 56 -18.70 6.09 1.17
CA SER A 56 -17.57 6.91 0.77
C SER A 56 -16.27 6.22 1.13
N TRP A 57 -15.16 6.78 0.65
CA TRP A 57 -13.83 6.26 0.93
C TRP A 57 -13.04 7.29 1.71
N ALA A 58 -12.29 6.82 2.68
CA ALA A 58 -11.30 7.62 3.38
C ALA A 58 -9.91 7.13 2.97
N TYR A 59 -8.99 8.05 2.77
CA TYR A 59 -7.65 7.73 2.28
C TYR A 59 -6.61 8.18 3.29
N ASN A 60 -5.57 7.37 3.43
CA ASN A 60 -4.45 7.73 4.29
C ASN A 60 -3.16 7.41 3.55
N ILE A 61 -2.31 8.41 3.39
CA ILE A 61 -1.02 8.25 2.72
C ILE A 61 0.08 8.74 3.66
N SER A 62 0.98 7.82 4.01
CA SER A 62 2.11 8.14 4.87
C SER A 62 3.15 8.96 4.11
N PRO A 63 3.49 10.16 4.57
CA PRO A 63 4.54 10.94 3.90
C PRO A 63 5.88 10.23 3.90
N GLY A 64 6.26 9.59 4.99
CA GLY A 64 7.52 8.87 5.05
C GLY A 64 7.61 7.73 4.09
N LEU A 65 6.55 6.93 3.99
CA LEU A 65 6.53 5.80 3.06
C LEU A 65 6.46 6.27 1.62
N LEU A 66 5.73 7.35 1.34
CA LEU A 66 5.64 7.91 0.00
C LEU A 66 7.02 8.38 -0.49
N ILE A 67 7.77 9.05 0.37
CA ILE A 67 9.11 9.52 0.04
C ILE A 67 10.03 8.33 -0.24
N ARG A 68 9.95 7.31 0.60
CA ARG A 68 10.76 6.11 0.42
C ARG A 68 10.40 5.38 -0.87
N TYR A 69 9.12 5.33 -1.19
CA TYR A 69 8.66 4.70 -2.41
C TYR A 69 9.24 5.39 -3.64
N LYS A 70 9.16 6.72 -3.66
CA LYS A 70 9.69 7.49 -4.79
C LYS A 70 11.22 7.34 -4.88
N GLY A 71 11.88 7.25 -3.76
CA GLY A 71 13.34 7.06 -3.70
C GLY A 71 13.81 5.66 -4.00
N GLY A 72 12.89 4.71 -4.15
CA GLY A 72 13.24 3.32 -4.41
C GLY A 72 13.67 2.55 -3.18
N ASP A 73 13.50 3.12 -1.99
CA ASP A 73 13.90 2.46 -0.74
C ASP A 73 12.82 1.57 -0.15
N LEU A 74 11.59 1.69 -0.65
CA LEU A 74 10.47 0.90 -0.15
C LEU A 74 10.35 -0.35 -1.01
N PRO A 75 10.47 -1.54 -0.42
CA PRO A 75 10.37 -2.76 -1.22
C PRO A 75 9.00 -2.89 -1.87
N THR A 76 9.00 -3.25 -3.13
CA THR A 76 7.78 -3.58 -3.83
C THR A 76 7.88 -5.04 -4.25
N TYR A 77 6.87 -5.81 -3.95
CA TYR A 77 6.84 -7.21 -4.32
C TYR A 77 6.08 -7.39 -5.62
N ARG A 78 6.57 -8.26 -6.48
CA ARG A 78 5.81 -8.69 -7.64
C ARG A 78 4.64 -9.53 -7.13
N LEU A 79 3.56 -9.52 -7.89
CA LEU A 79 2.37 -10.29 -7.51
C LEU A 79 2.71 -11.76 -7.23
N LYS A 80 3.52 -12.35 -8.06
CA LYS A 80 3.94 -13.73 -7.89
C LYS A 80 4.66 -13.96 -6.56
N GLU A 81 5.54 -13.05 -6.18
CA GLU A 81 6.26 -13.14 -4.91
C GLU A 81 5.31 -13.05 -3.73
N VAL A 82 4.34 -12.15 -3.82
CA VAL A 82 3.34 -12.01 -2.76
C VAL A 82 2.51 -13.28 -2.63
N GLU A 83 2.11 -13.87 -3.74
CA GLU A 83 1.37 -15.12 -3.75
C GLU A 83 2.16 -16.25 -3.10
N GLU A 84 3.44 -16.37 -3.43
CA GLU A 84 4.31 -17.39 -2.86
C GLU A 84 4.44 -17.24 -1.34
N ILE A 85 4.62 -16.00 -0.88
CA ILE A 85 4.71 -15.72 0.55
C ILE A 85 3.40 -16.08 1.24
N ALA A 86 2.27 -15.70 0.66
CA ALA A 86 0.95 -15.99 1.23
C ALA A 86 0.69 -17.47 1.31
N VAL A 87 1.03 -18.22 0.27
CA VAL A 87 0.85 -19.67 0.26
C VAL A 87 1.70 -20.34 1.35
N ASP A 88 2.94 -19.89 1.49
CA ASP A 88 3.83 -20.46 2.51
C ASP A 88 3.32 -20.21 3.93
N VAL A 89 2.84 -19.00 4.20
CA VAL A 89 2.28 -18.66 5.51
C VAL A 89 1.04 -19.51 5.79
N ILE A 90 0.15 -19.63 4.81
CA ILE A 90 -1.07 -20.42 4.96
C ILE A 90 -0.73 -21.89 5.23
N ARG A 91 0.25 -22.43 4.50
CA ARG A 91 0.68 -23.80 4.69
C ARG A 91 1.17 -24.04 6.13
N ARG A 92 2.00 -23.14 6.65
CA ARG A 92 2.51 -23.26 8.00
C ARG A 92 1.41 -23.23 9.04
N LEU A 93 0.44 -22.33 8.87
CA LEU A 93 -0.68 -22.23 9.79
C LEU A 93 -1.52 -23.50 9.79
N LEU A 94 -1.75 -24.08 8.61
CA LEU A 94 -2.50 -25.33 8.49
C LEU A 94 -1.75 -26.50 9.14
N GLU A 95 -0.45 -26.58 8.94
CA GLU A 95 0.37 -27.61 9.54
C GLU A 95 0.33 -27.54 11.07
N GLU A 96 0.42 -26.34 11.62
CA GLU A 96 0.33 -26.15 13.06
C GLU A 96 -1.02 -26.60 13.60
N ARG A 97 -2.11 -26.28 12.92
CA ARG A 97 -3.44 -26.69 13.34
C ARG A 97 -3.63 -28.18 13.26
N LEU A 98 -3.12 -28.81 12.22
CA LEU A 98 -3.18 -30.26 12.09
C LEU A 98 -2.39 -30.95 13.18
N SER A 99 -1.22 -30.44 13.49
CA SER A 99 -0.38 -30.97 14.55
C SER A 99 -1.09 -30.91 15.91
N ALA A 100 -1.69 -29.73 16.21
CA ALA A 100 -2.44 -29.56 17.45
C ALA A 100 -3.65 -30.51 17.52
N ALA A 101 -4.33 -30.71 16.40
CA ALA A 101 -5.47 -31.63 16.35
C ALA A 101 -5.03 -33.07 16.59
N ARG A 102 -3.91 -33.49 16.03
CA ARG A 102 -3.37 -34.83 16.26
C ARG A 102 -3.03 -35.04 17.73
N GLU A 103 -2.41 -34.06 18.35
CA GLU A 103 -2.08 -34.15 19.77
C GLU A 103 -3.32 -34.33 20.62
N ARG A 104 -4.39 -33.62 20.31
CA ARG A 104 -5.66 -33.76 21.03
C ARG A 104 -6.28 -35.14 20.85
N LEU A 105 -6.14 -35.72 19.67
CA LEU A 105 -6.69 -37.03 19.40
C LEU A 105 -5.90 -38.16 20.05
N THR A 106 -4.63 -37.95 20.29
CA THR A 106 -3.75 -38.94 20.83
C THR A 106 -3.55 -38.82 22.36
N ALA A 107 -4.06 -37.75 22.93
CA ALA A 107 -3.90 -37.49 24.37
C ALA A 107 -4.81 -38.33 25.24
#